data_5da5a315a0e5146c8a1ec89774a04464
#
_entry.id   5da5a315a0e5146c8a1ec89774a04464
#
_cell.length_a   1.000
_cell.length_b   1.000
_cell.length_c   1.000
_cell.angle_alpha   90.00
_cell.angle_beta   90.00
_cell.angle_gamma   90.00
#
_symmetry.space_group_name_H-M   'P 1'
#
loop_
_entity.id
_entity.type
_entity.pdbx_description
1 polymer ?
#
loop_
_entity_poly.entity_id
_entity_poly.type
_entity_poly.pdbx_seq_one_letter_code
_entity_poly.pdbx_strand_id
1 'polypeptide(L)'
;VDVPWRSTNPGVMHACGHDVHTTVGLGAAELLYGMRAELPGTVLFLFQPAEEGVPPGERGGASLVIEEGVLEDPRPAAIFGLHVMPTHEVGMIGWRAGGFMAAADRFTIRIAGRMTHGSAPHDGIDAIWIGSQVVGALQAIVSREVDSREPAVVSVGTFEAGNRFNVIAGSATLTGTVRTLDEAVQDQVEAAMSRVVANVCAAHRADCTVDYERSTPAVVNDEELTVEAVAALRRVFGEDAVVQVDPIMAAEDFAELARVVPGFYFHLGVANSAEGWTSYVHTPTFRPDEESLRVGVKAAAVLLLDALQE
;
A
#
# COMPACT_ATOMS: atom_id res chain seq x y z
N VAL A 1 0.34 -4.52 -24.33
CA VAL A 1 0.41 -3.25 -25.08
C VAL A 1 1.28 -3.41 -26.31
N ASP A 2 0.87 -2.93 -27.46
CA ASP A 2 1.66 -2.99 -28.70
C ASP A 2 2.44 -1.67 -28.88
N VAL A 3 3.69 -1.67 -28.45
CA VAL A 3 4.63 -0.55 -28.55
C VAL A 3 6.01 -1.08 -29.00
N PRO A 4 6.84 -0.28 -29.68
CA PRO A 4 8.14 -0.73 -30.20
C PRO A 4 9.09 -1.26 -29.12
N TRP A 5 8.95 -0.78 -27.90
CA TRP A 5 9.77 -1.16 -26.72
C TRP A 5 9.08 -2.13 -25.76
N ARG A 6 8.02 -2.81 -26.19
CA ARG A 6 7.35 -3.83 -25.36
C ARG A 6 8.32 -4.90 -24.88
N SER A 7 7.99 -5.52 -23.75
CA SER A 7 8.73 -6.67 -23.21
C SER A 7 8.92 -7.75 -24.30
N THR A 8 10.12 -8.29 -24.39
CA THR A 8 10.44 -9.45 -25.25
C THR A 8 10.13 -10.79 -24.55
N ASN A 9 9.81 -10.76 -23.25
CA ASN A 9 9.43 -11.93 -22.47
C ASN A 9 7.92 -12.14 -22.56
N PRO A 10 7.42 -13.21 -23.20
CA PRO A 10 5.99 -13.46 -23.33
C PRO A 10 5.30 -13.53 -21.98
N GLY A 11 4.17 -12.82 -21.81
CA GLY A 11 3.39 -12.81 -20.59
C GLY A 11 3.94 -11.98 -19.42
N VAL A 12 5.05 -11.27 -19.63
CA VAL A 12 5.70 -10.42 -18.60
C VAL A 12 5.85 -9.00 -19.11
N MET A 13 5.44 -8.02 -18.31
CA MET A 13 5.63 -6.59 -18.57
C MET A 13 5.72 -5.81 -17.26
N HIS A 14 6.26 -4.60 -17.33
CA HIS A 14 6.07 -3.62 -16.25
C HIS A 14 4.63 -3.09 -16.30
N ALA A 15 3.77 -3.61 -15.45
CA ALA A 15 2.35 -3.26 -15.40
C ALA A 15 1.99 -2.33 -14.24
N CYS A 16 2.97 -1.96 -13.40
CA CYS A 16 2.84 -1.01 -12.30
C CYS A 16 3.60 0.31 -12.51
N GLY A 17 4.43 0.42 -13.57
CA GLY A 17 5.15 1.65 -13.91
C GLY A 17 6.48 1.83 -13.19
N HIS A 18 7.05 0.77 -12.60
CA HIS A 18 8.35 0.84 -11.94
C HIS A 18 9.51 1.13 -12.92
N ASP A 19 9.34 0.86 -14.18
CA ASP A 19 10.23 1.31 -15.27
C ASP A 19 10.21 2.84 -15.41
N VAL A 20 9.04 3.47 -15.27
CA VAL A 20 8.91 4.94 -15.22
C VAL A 20 9.59 5.47 -13.95
N HIS A 21 9.33 4.87 -12.77
CA HIS A 21 9.95 5.30 -11.52
C HIS A 21 11.47 5.26 -11.59
N THR A 22 12.04 4.15 -12.07
CA THR A 22 13.48 3.97 -12.24
C THR A 22 14.06 4.99 -13.23
N THR A 23 13.36 5.23 -14.36
CA THR A 23 13.78 6.21 -15.36
C THR A 23 13.77 7.64 -14.82
N VAL A 24 12.75 8.00 -14.02
CA VAL A 24 12.68 9.28 -13.32
C VAL A 24 13.87 9.46 -12.38
N GLY A 25 14.16 8.43 -11.56
CA GLY A 25 15.31 8.44 -10.65
C GLY A 25 16.63 8.62 -11.36
N LEU A 26 16.86 7.87 -12.47
CA LEU A 26 18.08 7.99 -13.28
C LEU A 26 18.20 9.35 -13.95
N GLY A 27 17.10 9.88 -14.51
CA GLY A 27 17.09 11.20 -15.14
C GLY A 27 17.36 12.34 -14.14
N ALA A 28 16.79 12.27 -12.94
CA ALA A 28 17.08 13.22 -11.87
C ALA A 28 18.55 13.12 -11.41
N ALA A 29 19.09 11.89 -11.30
CA ALA A 29 20.49 11.67 -10.94
C ALA A 29 21.43 12.26 -11.98
N GLU A 30 21.18 12.05 -13.28
CA GLU A 30 22.00 12.60 -14.38
C GLU A 30 21.96 14.14 -14.36
N LEU A 31 20.79 14.74 -14.18
CA LEU A 31 20.62 16.19 -14.11
C LEU A 31 21.41 16.78 -12.95
N LEU A 32 21.25 16.24 -11.74
CA LEU A 32 21.93 16.74 -10.54
C LEU A 32 23.45 16.47 -10.59
N TYR A 33 23.87 15.35 -11.18
CA TYR A 33 25.29 15.09 -11.40
C TYR A 33 25.94 16.14 -12.31
N GLY A 34 25.21 16.64 -13.34
CA GLY A 34 25.64 17.70 -14.21
C GLY A 34 25.97 19.02 -13.45
N MET A 35 25.26 19.28 -12.37
CA MET A 35 25.43 20.48 -11.54
C MET A 35 26.04 20.21 -10.14
N ARG A 36 26.62 19.03 -9.94
CA ARG A 36 27.12 18.57 -8.63
C ARG A 36 28.08 19.50 -7.91
N ALA A 37 28.83 20.34 -8.66
CA ALA A 37 29.75 21.32 -8.08
C ALA A 37 29.03 22.51 -7.41
N GLU A 38 27.76 22.69 -7.72
CA GLU A 38 26.93 23.80 -7.23
C GLU A 38 25.97 23.33 -6.11
N LEU A 39 25.84 22.00 -5.86
CA LEU A 39 24.99 21.46 -4.84
C LEU A 39 25.54 21.74 -3.44
N PRO A 40 24.75 22.31 -2.52
CA PRO A 40 25.20 22.61 -1.16
C PRO A 40 25.20 21.40 -0.22
N GLY A 41 24.81 20.21 -0.69
CA GLY A 41 24.68 18.99 0.10
C GLY A 41 24.85 17.73 -0.73
N THR A 42 24.39 16.61 -0.19
CA THR A 42 24.48 15.28 -0.81
C THR A 42 23.10 14.76 -1.15
N VAL A 43 22.94 14.17 -2.34
CA VAL A 43 21.74 13.45 -2.76
C VAL A 43 22.06 11.97 -2.88
N LEU A 44 21.29 11.15 -2.17
CA LEU A 44 21.33 9.69 -2.26
C LEU A 44 20.19 9.20 -3.16
N PHE A 45 20.51 8.47 -4.22
CA PHE A 45 19.51 7.81 -5.05
C PHE A 45 19.40 6.35 -4.66
N LEU A 46 18.20 5.94 -4.25
CA LEU A 46 17.89 4.59 -3.82
C LEU A 46 17.04 3.89 -4.88
N PHE A 47 17.55 2.79 -5.44
CA PHE A 47 16.85 1.92 -6.37
C PHE A 47 16.56 0.59 -5.67
N GLN A 48 15.38 0.49 -5.11
CA GLN A 48 14.95 -0.62 -4.26
C GLN A 48 14.45 -1.80 -5.11
N PRO A 49 14.80 -3.05 -4.78
CA PRO A 49 14.19 -4.24 -5.38
C PRO A 49 12.95 -4.69 -4.62
N ALA A 50 12.05 -5.40 -5.32
CA ALA A 50 10.99 -6.23 -4.74
C ALA A 50 9.97 -5.47 -3.85
N GLU A 51 9.56 -4.27 -4.26
CA GLU A 51 8.49 -3.50 -3.61
C GLU A 51 7.16 -4.28 -3.60
N GLU A 52 6.77 -4.90 -4.71
CA GLU A 52 5.54 -5.71 -4.88
C GLU A 52 5.54 -7.03 -4.06
N GLY A 53 6.61 -7.28 -3.33
CA GLY A 53 6.82 -8.47 -2.51
C GLY A 53 7.96 -9.35 -2.99
N VAL A 54 8.45 -10.17 -2.09
CA VAL A 54 9.60 -11.06 -2.31
C VAL A 54 9.14 -12.50 -2.58
N PRO A 55 9.90 -13.28 -3.36
CA PRO A 55 9.68 -14.73 -3.46
C PRO A 55 9.76 -15.39 -2.08
N PRO A 56 9.05 -16.51 -1.86
CA PRO A 56 9.08 -17.22 -0.58
C PRO A 56 10.51 -17.60 -0.16
N GLY A 57 10.92 -17.15 1.05
CA GLY A 57 12.24 -17.41 1.61
C GLY A 57 13.33 -16.40 1.21
N GLU A 58 12.99 -15.39 0.42
CA GLU A 58 13.87 -14.28 0.10
C GLU A 58 13.56 -13.05 0.96
N ARG A 59 14.50 -12.09 0.96
CA ARG A 59 14.36 -10.80 1.63
C ARG A 59 14.47 -9.69 0.60
N GLY A 60 13.77 -8.59 0.80
CA GLY A 60 13.76 -7.46 -0.13
C GLY A 60 12.88 -6.33 0.40
N GLY A 61 12.56 -5.40 -0.49
CA GLY A 61 11.74 -4.24 -0.16
C GLY A 61 12.46 -3.22 0.72
N ALA A 62 11.71 -2.25 1.20
CA ALA A 62 12.20 -1.15 2.02
C ALA A 62 12.79 -1.62 3.36
N SER A 63 12.23 -2.66 3.97
CA SER A 63 12.71 -3.21 5.24
C SER A 63 14.15 -3.74 5.12
N LEU A 64 14.50 -4.40 4.01
CA LEU A 64 15.87 -4.85 3.78
C LEU A 64 16.84 -3.67 3.61
N VAL A 65 16.43 -2.64 2.90
CA VAL A 65 17.22 -1.40 2.74
C VAL A 65 17.56 -0.76 4.09
N ILE A 66 16.56 -0.71 4.99
CA ILE A 66 16.75 -0.18 6.35
C ILE A 66 17.71 -1.08 7.16
N GLU A 67 17.52 -2.39 7.11
CA GLU A 67 18.38 -3.35 7.83
C GLU A 67 19.83 -3.34 7.33
N GLU A 68 20.08 -3.06 6.06
CA GLU A 68 21.41 -2.88 5.48
C GLU A 68 22.06 -1.54 5.86
N GLY A 69 21.36 -0.68 6.60
CA GLY A 69 21.88 0.59 7.12
C GLY A 69 22.03 1.70 6.07
N VAL A 70 21.34 1.59 4.93
CA VAL A 70 21.47 2.56 3.82
C VAL A 70 21.07 3.99 4.25
N LEU A 71 20.22 4.12 5.28
CA LEU A 71 19.75 5.41 5.81
C LEU A 71 20.52 5.88 7.07
N GLU A 72 21.66 5.23 7.43
CA GLU A 72 22.39 5.55 8.66
C GLU A 72 23.54 6.52 8.46
N ASP A 73 24.35 6.33 7.41
CA ASP A 73 25.55 7.12 7.15
C ASP A 73 25.78 7.39 5.65
N PRO A 74 25.51 8.61 5.17
CA PRO A 74 24.91 9.74 5.89
C PRO A 74 23.41 9.53 6.13
N ARG A 75 22.92 9.93 7.30
CA ARG A 75 21.47 9.93 7.55
C ARG A 75 20.79 11.04 6.76
N PRO A 76 19.81 10.72 5.89
CA PRO A 76 19.09 11.75 5.14
C PRO A 76 18.23 12.63 6.06
N ALA A 77 18.10 13.91 5.71
CA ALA A 77 17.15 14.82 6.38
C ALA A 77 15.71 14.60 5.90
N ALA A 78 15.55 14.24 4.62
CA ALA A 78 14.25 13.94 4.01
C ALA A 78 14.38 12.84 2.96
N ILE A 79 13.27 12.16 2.66
CA ILE A 79 13.17 11.17 1.58
C ILE A 79 11.95 11.47 0.70
N PHE A 80 12.15 11.36 -0.62
CA PHE A 80 11.11 11.59 -1.62
C PHE A 80 10.88 10.33 -2.44
N GLY A 81 9.61 10.00 -2.66
CA GLY A 81 9.20 8.90 -3.52
C GLY A 81 8.01 9.28 -4.39
N LEU A 82 7.75 8.49 -5.43
CA LEU A 82 6.61 8.69 -6.30
C LEU A 82 6.03 7.37 -6.80
N HIS A 83 4.75 7.39 -7.13
CA HIS A 83 4.13 6.34 -7.93
C HIS A 83 3.35 6.93 -9.10
N VAL A 84 3.40 6.26 -10.25
CA VAL A 84 2.56 6.61 -11.38
C VAL A 84 1.08 6.38 -11.06
N MET A 85 0.23 7.30 -11.50
CA MET A 85 -1.21 7.18 -11.24
C MET A 85 -2.02 7.38 -12.54
N PRO A 86 -2.58 6.29 -13.11
CA PRO A 86 -3.32 6.35 -14.37
C PRO A 86 -4.72 6.93 -14.26
N THR A 87 -5.15 7.35 -13.06
CA THR A 87 -6.36 8.16 -12.86
C THR A 87 -6.08 9.65 -12.96
N HIS A 88 -4.81 10.05 -13.12
CA HIS A 88 -4.38 11.43 -13.25
C HIS A 88 -3.78 11.64 -14.63
N GLU A 89 -4.19 12.71 -15.30
CA GLU A 89 -3.64 13.10 -16.60
C GLU A 89 -2.14 13.42 -16.48
N VAL A 90 -1.40 13.14 -17.56
CA VAL A 90 0.01 13.51 -17.64
C VAL A 90 0.20 15.00 -17.40
N GLY A 91 1.21 15.36 -16.58
CA GLY A 91 1.41 16.72 -16.12
C GLY A 91 0.83 17.03 -14.74
N MET A 92 -0.09 16.21 -14.24
CA MET A 92 -0.64 16.34 -12.89
C MET A 92 0.26 15.67 -11.85
N ILE A 93 0.45 16.34 -10.72
CA ILE A 93 1.12 15.84 -9.52
C ILE A 93 0.10 15.80 -8.39
N GLY A 94 -0.24 14.58 -7.93
CA GLY A 94 -1.18 14.38 -6.83
C GLY A 94 -0.45 14.24 -5.50
N TRP A 95 -0.93 14.92 -4.46
CA TRP A 95 -0.32 14.89 -3.13
C TRP A 95 -1.36 14.94 -2.01
N ARG A 96 -0.94 14.50 -0.81
CA ARG A 96 -1.73 14.64 0.42
C ARG A 96 -0.80 14.65 1.62
N ALA A 97 -1.05 15.51 2.60
CA ALA A 97 -0.40 15.47 3.91
C ALA A 97 -1.04 14.39 4.80
N GLY A 98 -0.27 13.80 5.70
CA GLY A 98 -0.72 12.70 6.55
C GLY A 98 -0.94 11.41 5.78
N GLY A 99 -1.92 10.60 6.18
CA GLY A 99 -2.19 9.30 5.58
C GLY A 99 -2.54 9.40 4.10
N PHE A 100 -1.70 8.79 3.24
CA PHE A 100 -1.80 8.89 1.78
C PHE A 100 -2.10 7.55 1.11
N MET A 101 -1.39 6.47 1.51
CA MET A 101 -1.66 5.09 1.08
C MET A 101 -1.82 4.19 2.30
N ALA A 102 -2.66 3.17 2.20
CA ALA A 102 -3.09 2.41 3.37
C ALA A 102 -2.04 1.42 3.86
N ALA A 103 -2.08 1.15 5.15
CA ALA A 103 -1.49 -0.05 5.72
C ALA A 103 -2.12 -1.31 5.11
N ALA A 104 -1.33 -2.36 5.00
CA ALA A 104 -1.80 -3.66 4.53
C ALA A 104 -1.53 -4.72 5.60
N ASP A 105 -2.61 -5.20 6.23
CA ASP A 105 -2.53 -6.27 7.19
C ASP A 105 -3.23 -7.51 6.69
N ARG A 106 -2.82 -8.64 7.25
CA ARG A 106 -3.44 -9.95 7.01
C ARG A 106 -3.98 -10.50 8.31
N PHE A 107 -5.02 -11.28 8.22
CA PHE A 107 -5.48 -12.06 9.35
C PHE A 107 -5.86 -13.48 8.94
N THR A 108 -5.67 -14.40 9.89
CA THR A 108 -6.17 -15.78 9.81
C THR A 108 -6.95 -16.06 11.06
N ILE A 109 -8.23 -16.40 10.89
CA ILE A 109 -9.10 -16.84 11.99
C ILE A 109 -9.30 -18.33 11.86
N ARG A 110 -8.99 -19.07 12.92
CA ARG A 110 -9.24 -20.52 12.99
C ARG A 110 -10.29 -20.80 14.03
N ILE A 111 -11.29 -21.57 13.64
CA ILE A 111 -12.44 -21.95 14.49
C ILE A 111 -12.35 -23.46 14.74
N ALA A 112 -12.21 -23.86 16.00
CA ALA A 112 -12.26 -25.24 16.44
C ALA A 112 -13.66 -25.56 16.97
N GLY A 113 -14.40 -26.35 16.17
CA GLY A 113 -15.70 -26.88 16.52
C GLY A 113 -15.63 -28.35 16.88
N ARG A 114 -16.76 -29.11 16.70
CA ARG A 114 -16.84 -30.51 16.93
C ARG A 114 -17.72 -31.18 15.88
N MET A 115 -17.15 -32.14 15.14
CA MET A 115 -17.87 -32.89 14.12
C MET A 115 -18.97 -33.77 14.74
N THR A 116 -20.06 -33.92 14.00
CA THR A 116 -21.12 -34.90 14.27
C THR A 116 -21.91 -35.17 13.00
N HIS A 117 -22.83 -36.13 13.05
CA HIS A 117 -23.72 -36.39 11.94
C HIS A 117 -24.65 -35.21 11.68
N GLY A 118 -24.88 -34.83 10.43
CA GLY A 118 -25.67 -33.65 10.06
C GLY A 118 -27.12 -33.65 10.59
N SER A 119 -27.69 -34.83 10.91
CA SER A 119 -29.00 -34.92 11.54
C SER A 119 -29.01 -34.77 13.08
N ALA A 120 -27.81 -34.70 13.71
CA ALA A 120 -27.67 -34.55 15.16
C ALA A 120 -26.80 -33.31 15.52
N PRO A 121 -27.14 -32.10 15.04
CA PRO A 121 -26.29 -30.90 15.23
C PRO A 121 -26.13 -30.53 16.69
N HIS A 122 -27.04 -30.92 17.58
CA HIS A 122 -26.99 -30.69 19.02
C HIS A 122 -25.82 -31.40 19.71
N ASP A 123 -25.30 -32.47 19.12
CA ASP A 123 -24.12 -33.19 19.62
C ASP A 123 -22.80 -32.62 19.10
N GLY A 124 -22.84 -31.65 18.18
CA GLY A 124 -21.70 -31.00 17.58
C GLY A 124 -21.48 -29.57 18.03
N ILE A 125 -20.46 -28.95 17.44
CA ILE A 125 -20.21 -27.48 17.44
C ILE A 125 -19.89 -27.11 16.00
N ASP A 126 -20.80 -26.42 15.33
CA ASP A 126 -20.77 -26.18 13.89
C ASP A 126 -19.85 -25.00 13.52
N ALA A 127 -18.67 -25.34 13.03
CA ALA A 127 -17.69 -24.33 12.63
C ALA A 127 -18.14 -23.50 11.42
N ILE A 128 -18.99 -24.03 10.53
CA ILE A 128 -19.54 -23.26 9.39
C ILE A 128 -20.51 -22.20 9.92
N TRP A 129 -21.43 -22.60 10.80
CA TRP A 129 -22.36 -21.64 11.40
C TRP A 129 -21.64 -20.54 12.14
N ILE A 130 -20.67 -20.88 13.00
CA ILE A 130 -19.89 -19.92 13.79
C ILE A 130 -19.10 -18.99 12.86
N GLY A 131 -18.44 -19.52 11.84
CA GLY A 131 -17.69 -18.73 10.87
C GLY A 131 -18.59 -17.72 10.14
N SER A 132 -19.81 -18.09 9.79
CA SER A 132 -20.78 -17.18 9.18
C SER A 132 -21.15 -16.00 10.11
N GLN A 133 -21.26 -16.26 11.41
CA GLN A 133 -21.52 -15.23 12.43
C GLN A 133 -20.28 -14.33 12.59
N VAL A 134 -19.07 -14.90 12.58
CA VAL A 134 -17.82 -14.13 12.62
C VAL A 134 -17.74 -13.20 11.43
N VAL A 135 -17.98 -13.68 10.19
CA VAL A 135 -17.97 -12.82 8.98
C VAL A 135 -18.92 -11.63 9.14
N GLY A 136 -20.15 -11.88 9.61
CA GLY A 136 -21.14 -10.81 9.83
C GLY A 136 -20.73 -9.84 10.92
N ALA A 137 -20.20 -10.35 12.05
CA ALA A 137 -19.80 -9.53 13.19
C ALA A 137 -18.57 -8.65 12.89
N LEU A 138 -17.62 -9.12 12.08
CA LEU A 138 -16.46 -8.32 11.65
C LEU A 138 -16.86 -7.06 10.88
N GLN A 139 -17.98 -7.10 10.12
CA GLN A 139 -18.47 -5.91 9.40
C GLN A 139 -18.92 -4.78 10.34
N ALA A 140 -19.28 -5.12 11.60
CA ALA A 140 -19.68 -4.13 12.57
C ALA A 140 -18.48 -3.29 13.08
N ILE A 141 -17.26 -3.78 13.01
CA ILE A 141 -16.07 -3.03 13.44
C ILE A 141 -15.99 -1.72 12.66
N VAL A 142 -15.94 -1.78 11.33
CA VAL A 142 -15.86 -0.58 10.49
C VAL A 142 -17.13 0.26 10.59
N SER A 143 -18.30 -0.38 10.56
CA SER A 143 -19.56 0.36 10.48
C SER A 143 -20.08 0.91 11.82
N ARG A 144 -19.55 0.49 12.98
CA ARG A 144 -20.07 0.84 14.31
C ARG A 144 -19.01 1.28 15.33
N GLU A 145 -17.73 0.98 15.09
CA GLU A 145 -16.67 1.26 16.07
C GLU A 145 -15.65 2.25 15.53
N VAL A 146 -15.30 2.19 14.25
CA VAL A 146 -14.41 3.17 13.62
C VAL A 146 -15.16 4.47 13.37
N ASP A 147 -14.54 5.63 13.63
CA ASP A 147 -15.12 6.94 13.29
C ASP A 147 -15.41 6.98 11.77
N SER A 148 -16.59 7.40 11.39
CA SER A 148 -17.04 7.43 9.99
C SER A 148 -16.21 8.36 9.09
N ARG A 149 -15.35 9.19 9.65
CA ARG A 149 -14.40 10.06 8.94
C ARG A 149 -13.08 9.34 8.64
N GLU A 150 -12.81 8.22 9.33
CA GLU A 150 -11.58 7.46 9.20
C GLU A 150 -11.77 6.30 8.22
N PRO A 151 -11.05 6.26 7.09
CA PRO A 151 -11.13 5.15 6.17
C PRO A 151 -10.56 3.87 6.78
N ALA A 152 -11.37 2.81 6.74
CA ALA A 152 -10.96 1.47 7.15
C ALA A 152 -11.66 0.39 6.32
N VAL A 153 -10.95 -0.69 6.01
CA VAL A 153 -11.47 -1.85 5.29
C VAL A 153 -11.16 -3.12 6.09
N VAL A 154 -12.17 -3.96 6.29
CA VAL A 154 -12.01 -5.32 6.82
C VAL A 154 -12.70 -6.28 5.84
N SER A 155 -11.91 -7.09 5.14
CA SER A 155 -12.41 -8.02 4.11
C SER A 155 -12.00 -9.45 4.42
N VAL A 156 -12.99 -10.35 4.48
CA VAL A 156 -12.73 -11.80 4.49
C VAL A 156 -12.61 -12.26 3.04
N GLY A 157 -11.43 -12.73 2.65
CA GLY A 157 -11.13 -13.16 1.28
C GLY A 157 -11.38 -14.65 1.05
N THR A 158 -11.16 -15.50 2.06
CA THR A 158 -11.43 -16.93 1.99
C THR A 158 -12.19 -17.43 3.21
N PHE A 159 -12.99 -18.47 3.00
CA PHE A 159 -13.66 -19.21 4.06
C PHE A 159 -13.67 -20.70 3.69
N GLU A 160 -12.85 -21.48 4.36
CA GLU A 160 -12.68 -22.90 4.14
C GLU A 160 -13.23 -23.69 5.32
N ALA A 161 -14.19 -24.59 5.09
CA ALA A 161 -14.80 -25.38 6.16
C ALA A 161 -15.50 -26.63 5.64
N GLY A 162 -15.61 -27.64 6.53
CA GLY A 162 -16.33 -28.88 6.26
C GLY A 162 -15.64 -29.80 5.26
N ASN A 163 -16.17 -31.01 5.16
CA ASN A 163 -15.63 -32.05 4.24
C ASN A 163 -16.73 -32.90 3.58
N ARG A 164 -17.96 -32.87 4.09
CA ARG A 164 -19.09 -33.65 3.55
C ARG A 164 -20.41 -32.94 3.82
N PHE A 165 -21.35 -33.12 2.88
CA PHE A 165 -22.67 -32.45 2.94
C PHE A 165 -23.55 -32.90 4.13
N ASN A 166 -23.30 -34.05 4.72
CA ASN A 166 -24.09 -34.65 5.82
C ASN A 166 -23.33 -34.72 7.15
N VAL A 167 -22.26 -33.93 7.31
CA VAL A 167 -21.43 -33.86 8.51
C VAL A 167 -21.32 -32.41 8.97
N ILE A 168 -21.57 -32.16 10.26
CA ILE A 168 -21.32 -30.87 10.89
C ILE A 168 -19.80 -30.61 10.88
N ALA A 169 -19.40 -29.43 10.40
CA ALA A 169 -17.99 -29.07 10.28
C ALA A 169 -17.33 -28.93 11.65
N GLY A 170 -16.23 -29.63 11.87
CA GLY A 170 -15.45 -29.58 13.11
C GLY A 170 -14.38 -28.47 13.08
N SER A 171 -14.15 -27.83 11.95
CA SER A 171 -13.22 -26.70 11.84
C SER A 171 -13.60 -25.79 10.69
N ALA A 172 -13.17 -24.51 10.82
CA ALA A 172 -13.21 -23.55 9.75
C ALA A 172 -11.95 -22.65 9.82
N THR A 173 -11.50 -22.17 8.66
CA THR A 173 -10.43 -21.19 8.54
C THR A 173 -10.90 -20.07 7.64
N LEU A 174 -10.79 -18.83 8.14
CA LEU A 174 -11.06 -17.62 7.40
C LEU A 174 -9.74 -16.85 7.24
N THR A 175 -9.46 -16.35 6.05
CA THR A 175 -8.34 -15.42 5.84
C THR A 175 -8.84 -14.13 5.23
N GLY A 176 -8.14 -13.05 5.50
CA GLY A 176 -8.56 -11.76 5.00
C GLY A 176 -7.51 -10.67 5.15
N THR A 177 -7.94 -9.45 4.88
CA THR A 177 -7.07 -8.29 4.92
C THR A 177 -7.75 -7.12 5.61
N VAL A 178 -6.91 -6.28 6.25
CA VAL A 178 -7.31 -5.00 6.80
C VAL A 178 -6.52 -3.89 6.11
N ARG A 179 -7.17 -2.74 5.90
CA ARG A 179 -6.55 -1.52 5.38
C ARG A 179 -6.96 -0.36 6.26
N THR A 180 -5.99 0.47 6.65
CA THR A 180 -6.20 1.71 7.44
C THR A 180 -5.20 2.76 6.99
N LEU A 181 -5.51 4.04 7.22
CA LEU A 181 -4.63 5.16 6.90
C LEU A 181 -3.95 5.76 8.14
N ASP A 182 -4.34 5.30 9.32
CA ASP A 182 -3.90 5.79 10.61
C ASP A 182 -3.58 4.61 11.54
N GLU A 183 -2.49 4.72 12.33
CA GLU A 183 -2.02 3.65 13.21
C GLU A 183 -2.97 3.44 14.41
N ALA A 184 -3.59 4.49 14.93
CA ALA A 184 -4.55 4.34 16.02
C ALA A 184 -5.83 3.64 15.57
N VAL A 185 -6.27 3.87 14.32
CA VAL A 185 -7.36 3.12 13.69
C VAL A 185 -6.97 1.67 13.46
N GLN A 186 -5.73 1.40 13.05
CA GLN A 186 -5.19 0.05 12.90
C GLN A 186 -5.21 -0.71 14.24
N ASP A 187 -4.71 -0.09 15.32
CA ASP A 187 -4.74 -0.64 16.68
C ASP A 187 -6.17 -0.96 17.12
N GLN A 188 -7.10 -0.04 16.87
CA GLN A 188 -8.51 -0.22 17.20
C GLN A 188 -9.12 -1.41 16.46
N VAL A 189 -8.88 -1.55 15.16
CA VAL A 189 -9.44 -2.64 14.33
C VAL A 189 -8.88 -3.98 14.77
N GLU A 190 -7.58 -4.09 15.01
CA GLU A 190 -6.92 -5.33 15.50
C GLU A 190 -7.49 -5.78 16.84
N ALA A 191 -7.59 -4.85 17.80
CA ALA A 191 -8.16 -5.12 19.13
C ALA A 191 -9.64 -5.51 19.03
N ALA A 192 -10.42 -4.81 18.21
CA ALA A 192 -11.82 -5.11 17.98
C ALA A 192 -12.04 -6.47 17.32
N MET A 193 -11.22 -6.84 16.33
CA MET A 193 -11.27 -8.15 15.65
C MET A 193 -11.06 -9.28 16.67
N SER A 194 -10.01 -9.21 17.44
CA SER A 194 -9.69 -10.21 18.47
C SER A 194 -10.83 -10.37 19.47
N ARG A 195 -11.38 -9.27 19.96
CA ARG A 195 -12.51 -9.24 20.89
C ARG A 195 -13.79 -9.81 20.27
N VAL A 196 -14.14 -9.39 19.07
CA VAL A 196 -15.35 -9.83 18.36
C VAL A 196 -15.30 -11.34 18.11
N VAL A 197 -14.20 -11.84 17.57
CA VAL A 197 -14.03 -13.27 17.29
C VAL A 197 -14.13 -14.09 18.57
N ALA A 198 -13.43 -13.70 19.63
CA ALA A 198 -13.45 -14.42 20.90
C ALA A 198 -14.87 -14.51 21.48
N ASN A 199 -15.63 -13.41 21.44
CA ASN A 199 -16.98 -13.38 22.00
C ASN A 199 -18.00 -14.17 21.15
N VAL A 200 -17.92 -14.10 19.81
CA VAL A 200 -18.78 -14.90 18.94
C VAL A 200 -18.51 -16.40 19.17
N CYS A 201 -17.26 -16.80 19.24
CA CYS A 201 -16.90 -18.20 19.47
C CYS A 201 -17.34 -18.69 20.85
N ALA A 202 -17.12 -17.90 21.88
CA ALA A 202 -17.55 -18.23 23.25
C ALA A 202 -19.09 -18.41 23.35
N ALA A 203 -19.86 -17.56 22.67
CA ALA A 203 -21.32 -17.68 22.62
C ALA A 203 -21.79 -19.02 22.06
N HIS A 204 -20.98 -19.65 21.20
CA HIS A 204 -21.25 -20.94 20.54
C HIS A 204 -20.41 -22.09 21.09
N ARG A 205 -19.68 -21.91 22.18
CA ARG A 205 -18.86 -22.95 22.85
C ARG A 205 -17.71 -23.47 21.97
N ALA A 206 -17.24 -22.65 21.04
CA ALA A 206 -16.09 -22.97 20.18
C ALA A 206 -14.83 -22.28 20.71
N ASP A 207 -13.65 -22.86 20.42
CA ASP A 207 -12.37 -22.22 20.59
C ASP A 207 -11.94 -21.59 19.27
N CYS A 208 -11.51 -20.32 19.33
CA CYS A 208 -11.05 -19.61 18.14
C CYS A 208 -9.73 -18.91 18.41
N THR A 209 -8.92 -18.82 17.36
CA THR A 209 -7.69 -18.03 17.37
C THR A 209 -7.73 -17.00 16.25
N VAL A 210 -7.18 -15.83 16.50
CA VAL A 210 -6.91 -14.79 15.51
C VAL A 210 -5.39 -14.64 15.43
N ASP A 211 -4.86 -14.88 14.25
CA ASP A 211 -3.49 -14.59 13.89
C ASP A 211 -3.53 -13.32 13.01
N TYR A 212 -3.07 -12.21 13.54
CA TYR A 212 -3.08 -10.90 12.90
C TYR A 212 -1.65 -10.48 12.59
N GLU A 213 -1.35 -10.20 11.35
CA GLU A 213 -0.04 -9.83 10.85
C GLU A 213 -0.09 -8.42 10.25
N ARG A 214 0.65 -7.48 10.84
CA ARG A 214 0.90 -6.17 10.26
C ARG A 214 2.01 -6.31 9.23
N SER A 215 1.67 -6.22 7.95
CA SER A 215 2.62 -6.49 6.86
C SER A 215 3.32 -5.23 6.36
N THR A 216 2.54 -4.17 6.06
CA THR A 216 3.07 -2.91 5.52
C THR A 216 2.36 -1.76 6.24
N PRO A 217 3.08 -0.79 6.81
CA PRO A 217 2.45 0.38 7.44
C PRO A 217 1.78 1.30 6.42
N ALA A 218 1.02 2.29 6.89
CA ALA A 218 0.49 3.33 6.02
C ALA A 218 1.60 4.28 5.57
N VAL A 219 1.55 4.72 4.31
CA VAL A 219 2.35 5.87 3.86
C VAL A 219 1.77 7.13 4.48
N VAL A 220 2.53 7.73 5.35
CA VAL A 220 2.18 9.00 6.00
C VAL A 220 3.19 10.04 5.56
N ASN A 221 2.73 10.99 4.77
CA ASN A 221 3.54 12.14 4.36
C ASN A 221 3.73 13.07 5.56
N ASP A 222 4.97 13.43 5.84
CA ASP A 222 5.31 14.40 6.87
C ASP A 222 4.64 15.76 6.57
N GLU A 223 4.02 16.36 7.57
CA GLU A 223 3.21 17.57 7.36
C GLU A 223 4.05 18.78 6.98
N GLU A 224 5.20 19.01 7.65
CA GLU A 224 6.09 20.15 7.40
C GLU A 224 6.76 20.00 6.04
N LEU A 225 7.37 18.84 5.78
CA LEU A 225 7.97 18.52 4.49
C LEU A 225 6.97 18.60 3.34
N THR A 226 5.70 18.20 3.57
CA THR A 226 4.65 18.29 2.54
C THR A 226 4.37 19.75 2.17
N VAL A 227 4.30 20.65 3.13
CA VAL A 227 4.06 22.09 2.86
C VAL A 227 5.17 22.66 1.98
N GLU A 228 6.41 22.37 2.30
CA GLU A 228 7.60 22.82 1.56
C GLU A 228 7.65 22.22 0.16
N ALA A 229 7.53 20.89 0.06
CA ALA A 229 7.51 20.16 -1.20
C ALA A 229 6.43 20.67 -2.17
N VAL A 230 5.21 20.87 -1.67
CA VAL A 230 4.10 21.39 -2.46
C VAL A 230 4.35 22.83 -2.92
N ALA A 231 4.90 23.68 -2.06
CA ALA A 231 5.26 25.04 -2.44
C ALA A 231 6.35 25.06 -3.53
N ALA A 232 7.37 24.20 -3.41
CA ALA A 232 8.41 24.03 -4.42
C ALA A 232 7.84 23.59 -5.77
N LEU A 233 7.01 22.53 -5.77
CA LEU A 233 6.37 22.02 -6.97
C LEU A 233 5.46 23.07 -7.62
N ARG A 234 4.64 23.78 -6.85
CA ARG A 234 3.73 24.82 -7.38
C ARG A 234 4.46 26.00 -8.02
N ARG A 235 5.63 26.39 -7.51
CA ARG A 235 6.46 27.44 -8.14
C ARG A 235 6.86 27.08 -9.58
N VAL A 236 6.95 25.79 -9.90
CA VAL A 236 7.50 25.29 -11.17
C VAL A 236 6.43 24.74 -12.12
N PHE A 237 5.38 24.12 -11.58
CA PHE A 237 4.31 23.50 -12.36
C PHE A 237 3.00 24.28 -12.36
N GLY A 238 2.84 25.23 -11.43
CA GLY A 238 1.60 25.97 -11.21
C GLY A 238 0.63 25.22 -10.28
N GLU A 239 -0.34 25.96 -9.74
CA GLU A 239 -1.30 25.42 -8.77
C GLU A 239 -2.24 24.37 -9.38
N ASP A 240 -2.62 24.56 -10.64
CA ASP A 240 -3.56 23.67 -11.35
C ASP A 240 -2.97 22.28 -11.62
N ALA A 241 -1.64 22.16 -11.68
CA ALA A 241 -0.96 20.89 -11.90
C ALA A 241 -0.61 20.16 -10.60
N VAL A 242 -0.56 20.86 -9.45
CA VAL A 242 -0.14 20.30 -8.15
C VAL A 242 -1.34 20.23 -7.21
N VAL A 243 -2.07 19.12 -7.28
CA VAL A 243 -3.43 18.98 -6.76
C VAL A 243 -3.46 18.08 -5.54
N GLN A 244 -4.15 18.51 -4.48
CA GLN A 244 -4.45 17.63 -3.35
C GLN A 244 -5.45 16.56 -3.79
N VAL A 245 -5.14 15.29 -3.48
CA VAL A 245 -5.96 14.14 -3.87
C VAL A 245 -6.47 13.36 -2.66
N ASP A 246 -7.50 12.55 -2.88
CA ASP A 246 -7.97 11.62 -1.86
C ASP A 246 -6.95 10.49 -1.64
N PRO A 247 -6.86 9.94 -0.41
CA PRO A 247 -5.98 8.82 -0.13
C PRO A 247 -6.49 7.55 -0.83
N ILE A 248 -5.59 6.61 -1.07
CA ILE A 248 -5.95 5.32 -1.67
C ILE A 248 -5.72 4.16 -0.69
N MET A 249 -6.52 3.09 -0.85
CA MET A 249 -6.43 1.91 0.01
C MET A 249 -5.46 0.84 -0.52
N ALA A 250 -4.59 1.20 -1.48
CA ALA A 250 -3.41 0.42 -1.87
C ALA A 250 -2.29 0.64 -0.85
N ALA A 251 -1.40 -0.36 -0.70
CA ALA A 251 -0.22 -0.27 0.16
C ALA A 251 1.03 0.00 -0.68
N GLU A 252 2.06 0.53 -0.02
CA GLU A 252 3.35 0.91 -0.60
C GLU A 252 4.43 0.82 0.48
N ASP A 253 5.52 0.11 0.24
CA ASP A 253 6.54 -0.12 1.27
C ASP A 253 7.46 1.08 1.52
N PHE A 254 7.39 2.14 0.70
CA PHE A 254 7.96 3.46 1.03
C PHE A 254 7.56 3.92 2.44
N ALA A 255 6.43 3.46 2.93
CA ALA A 255 5.96 3.68 4.29
C ALA A 255 7.00 3.31 5.36
N GLU A 256 7.76 2.22 5.15
CA GLU A 256 8.83 1.81 6.07
C GLU A 256 9.96 2.85 6.12
N LEU A 257 10.35 3.40 4.96
CA LEU A 257 11.36 4.44 4.85
C LEU A 257 10.88 5.75 5.49
N ALA A 258 9.61 6.11 5.26
CA ALA A 258 8.99 7.31 5.82
C ALA A 258 8.83 7.27 7.36
N ARG A 259 8.88 6.09 7.98
CA ARG A 259 8.93 5.93 9.46
C ARG A 259 10.31 6.23 10.04
N VAL A 260 11.37 6.15 9.25
CA VAL A 260 12.77 6.35 9.67
C VAL A 260 13.24 7.76 9.38
N VAL A 261 12.79 8.34 8.26
CA VAL A 261 13.16 9.66 7.77
C VAL A 261 11.91 10.42 7.35
N PRO A 262 11.77 11.73 7.62
CA PRO A 262 10.64 12.50 7.11
C PRO A 262 10.46 12.30 5.61
N GLY A 263 9.28 11.79 5.20
CA GLY A 263 9.01 11.36 3.84
C GLY A 263 7.92 12.18 3.15
N PHE A 264 8.11 12.42 1.86
CA PHE A 264 7.07 12.94 0.97
C PHE A 264 6.92 12.05 -0.25
N TYR A 265 5.76 11.41 -0.36
CA TYR A 265 5.37 10.55 -1.48
C TYR A 265 4.27 11.23 -2.29
N PHE A 266 4.37 11.18 -3.62
CA PHE A 266 3.40 11.82 -4.49
C PHE A 266 3.00 10.95 -5.67
N HIS A 267 1.83 11.21 -6.24
CA HIS A 267 1.37 10.58 -7.47
C HIS A 267 1.80 11.37 -8.70
N LEU A 268 2.38 10.66 -9.67
CA LEU A 268 2.72 11.20 -10.98
C LEU A 268 1.65 10.79 -11.99
N GLY A 269 0.92 11.76 -12.55
CA GLY A 269 -0.07 11.51 -13.59
C GLY A 269 0.55 10.93 -14.84
N VAL A 270 -0.02 9.85 -15.36
CA VAL A 270 0.45 9.13 -16.55
C VAL A 270 -0.65 8.83 -17.56
N ALA A 271 -1.90 9.22 -17.27
CA ALA A 271 -3.00 9.04 -18.22
C ALA A 271 -2.89 9.98 -19.41
N ASN A 272 -3.39 9.53 -20.55
CA ASN A 272 -3.67 10.36 -21.72
C ASN A 272 -5.06 10.00 -22.24
N SER A 273 -6.08 10.71 -21.77
CA SER A 273 -7.47 10.46 -22.12
C SER A 273 -7.75 10.70 -23.60
N ALA A 274 -7.01 11.61 -24.25
CA ALA A 274 -7.15 11.90 -25.66
C ALA A 274 -6.74 10.71 -26.55
N GLU A 275 -5.73 9.95 -26.11
CA GLU A 275 -5.23 8.76 -26.78
C GLU A 275 -5.89 7.47 -26.26
N GLY A 276 -6.74 7.55 -25.22
CA GLY A 276 -7.39 6.41 -24.59
C GLY A 276 -6.47 5.59 -23.68
N TRP A 277 -5.35 6.15 -23.22
CA TRP A 277 -4.39 5.49 -22.33
C TRP A 277 -4.76 5.76 -20.87
N THR A 278 -5.79 5.03 -20.40
CA THR A 278 -6.37 5.22 -19.07
C THR A 278 -6.51 3.91 -18.28
N SER A 279 -5.89 2.83 -18.80
CA SER A 279 -5.93 1.54 -18.13
C SER A 279 -5.19 1.60 -16.79
N TYR A 280 -5.80 1.01 -15.75
CA TYR A 280 -5.20 1.00 -14.42
C TYR A 280 -3.95 0.11 -14.36
N VAL A 281 -3.10 0.35 -13.36
CA VAL A 281 -1.92 -0.51 -13.08
C VAL A 281 -2.34 -1.98 -12.90
N HIS A 282 -1.41 -2.91 -13.02
CA HIS A 282 -1.61 -4.37 -12.94
C HIS A 282 -2.57 -4.93 -14.01
N THR A 283 -2.76 -4.20 -15.10
CA THR A 283 -3.54 -4.70 -16.25
C THR A 283 -2.66 -4.88 -17.48
N PRO A 284 -2.98 -5.81 -18.38
CA PRO A 284 -2.19 -6.05 -19.59
C PRO A 284 -2.26 -4.90 -20.61
N THR A 285 -3.15 -3.95 -20.38
CA THR A 285 -3.36 -2.74 -21.21
C THR A 285 -2.80 -1.48 -20.59
N PHE A 286 -2.17 -1.56 -19.39
CA PHE A 286 -1.52 -0.42 -18.77
C PHE A 286 -0.47 0.19 -19.70
N ARG A 287 -0.55 1.49 -19.90
CA ARG A 287 0.34 2.27 -20.76
C ARG A 287 0.47 3.68 -20.20
N PRO A 288 1.64 4.06 -19.67
CA PRO A 288 1.90 5.44 -19.28
C PRO A 288 2.13 6.32 -20.52
N ASP A 289 1.75 7.59 -20.43
CA ASP A 289 2.22 8.60 -21.37
C ASP A 289 3.68 8.93 -21.05
N GLU A 290 4.56 8.86 -22.05
CA GLU A 290 6.02 9.05 -21.88
C GLU A 290 6.40 10.48 -21.50
N GLU A 291 5.54 11.47 -21.74
CA GLU A 291 5.74 12.84 -21.26
C GLU A 291 5.79 12.88 -19.72
N SER A 292 5.21 11.90 -19.03
CA SER A 292 5.31 11.74 -17.58
C SER A 292 6.76 11.59 -17.09
N LEU A 293 7.66 11.03 -17.91
CA LEU A 293 9.09 10.91 -17.58
C LEU A 293 9.71 12.30 -17.37
N ARG A 294 9.43 13.24 -18.31
CA ARG A 294 9.95 14.61 -18.23
C ARG A 294 9.37 15.33 -17.01
N VAL A 295 8.07 15.15 -16.75
CA VAL A 295 7.39 15.73 -15.58
C VAL A 295 7.98 15.19 -14.30
N GLY A 296 8.14 13.86 -14.18
CA GLY A 296 8.68 13.18 -13.01
C GLY A 296 10.14 13.58 -12.70
N VAL A 297 11.02 13.59 -13.72
CA VAL A 297 12.42 14.05 -13.56
C VAL A 297 12.48 15.49 -13.06
N LYS A 298 11.66 16.37 -13.64
CA LYS A 298 11.60 17.77 -13.22
C LYS A 298 11.07 17.90 -11.79
N ALA A 299 10.03 17.14 -11.42
CA ALA A 299 9.48 17.16 -10.07
C ALA A 299 10.50 16.66 -9.04
N ALA A 300 11.15 15.53 -9.28
CA ALA A 300 12.19 15.00 -8.40
C ALA A 300 13.36 15.99 -8.24
N ALA A 301 13.84 16.58 -9.33
CA ALA A 301 14.92 17.56 -9.27
C ALA A 301 14.53 18.82 -8.47
N VAL A 302 13.31 19.32 -8.63
CA VAL A 302 12.80 20.49 -7.89
C VAL A 302 12.76 20.19 -6.39
N LEU A 303 12.21 19.05 -5.98
CA LEU A 303 12.13 18.64 -4.58
C LEU A 303 13.53 18.51 -3.95
N LEU A 304 14.44 17.84 -4.64
CA LEU A 304 15.79 17.60 -4.15
C LEU A 304 16.60 18.91 -4.05
N LEU A 305 16.47 19.82 -5.03
CA LEU A 305 17.15 21.11 -5.01
C LEU A 305 16.59 22.04 -3.93
N ASP A 306 15.29 22.01 -3.68
CA ASP A 306 14.66 22.82 -2.64
C ASP A 306 15.11 22.34 -1.25
N ALA A 307 15.05 21.04 -0.99
CA ALA A 307 15.47 20.43 0.27
C ALA A 307 16.97 20.60 0.59
N LEU A 308 17.82 20.84 -0.41
CA LEU A 308 19.25 21.11 -0.20
C LEU A 308 19.53 22.58 0.17
N GLN A 309 18.55 23.49 0.07
CA GLN A 309 18.73 24.91 0.39
C GLN A 309 18.40 25.26 1.85
N GLU A 310 17.78 24.34 2.58
CA GLU A 310 17.43 24.43 3.97
C GLU A 310 18.50 23.84 4.90
#